data_3a1f39df92e36149e57df384cf16838c
#
_entry.id   3a1f39df92e36149e57df384cf16838c
#
_cell.length_a   1.000
_cell.length_b   1.000
_cell.length_c   1.000
_cell.angle_alpha   90.00
_cell.angle_beta   90.00
_cell.angle_gamma   90.00
#
_symmetry.space_group_name_H-M   'P 1'
#
loop_
_entity.id
_entity.type
_entity.pdbx_description
1 polymer ?
#
loop_
_entity_poly.entity_id
_entity_poly.type
_entity_poly.pdbx_seq_one_letter_code
_entity_poly.pdbx_strand_id
1 'polypeptide(L)'
;MALGDIWSYPEPFPGIRIDRLETPGMPKGCVKGFTGALSVGSAAIVNDGNAERLELTWDTGKAPYLGLWLNRGHCGQHHVALEPTNAAPDSLRDAVEAWKQFATVEGGGTVRWSVAIRIS
;
A
#
# COMPACT_ATOMS: atom_id res chain seq x y z
N MET A 1 -13.71 6.71 -3.06
CA MET A 1 -12.66 6.59 -2.03
C MET A 1 -11.58 7.60 -2.38
N ALA A 2 -11.36 8.59 -1.54
CA ALA A 2 -10.22 9.47 -1.70
C ALA A 2 -8.97 8.67 -1.34
N LEU A 3 -8.16 8.36 -2.33
CA LEU A 3 -6.81 7.88 -2.09
C LEU A 3 -6.05 9.07 -1.50
N GLY A 4 -5.42 8.90 -0.35
CA GLY A 4 -4.46 9.86 0.15
C GLY A 4 -3.33 10.05 -0.86
N ASP A 5 -2.48 11.03 -0.64
CA ASP A 5 -1.33 11.22 -1.49
C ASP A 5 -0.50 9.94 -1.56
N ILE A 6 -0.18 9.51 -2.77
CA ILE A 6 0.61 8.32 -3.03
C ILE A 6 1.96 8.74 -3.56
N TRP A 7 3.00 8.30 -2.88
CA TRP A 7 4.37 8.45 -3.34
C TRP A 7 4.83 7.14 -3.98
N SER A 8 5.35 7.21 -5.17
CA SER A 8 5.96 6.05 -5.81
C SER A 8 7.43 5.94 -5.41
N TYR A 9 7.88 4.71 -5.26
CA TYR A 9 9.25 4.37 -4.94
C TYR A 9 9.76 3.32 -5.94
N PRO A 10 10.95 3.48 -6.50
CA PRO A 10 11.91 4.58 -6.35
C PRO A 10 11.59 5.83 -7.16
N GLU A 11 10.75 5.74 -8.20
CA GLU A 11 10.36 6.87 -9.05
C GLU A 11 8.89 6.76 -9.46
N PRO A 12 8.19 7.90 -9.68
CA PRO A 12 6.83 7.88 -10.16
C PRO A 12 6.73 7.18 -11.52
N PHE A 13 5.86 6.20 -11.61
CA PHE A 13 5.51 5.60 -12.89
C PHE A 13 4.47 6.50 -13.57
N PRO A 14 4.81 7.19 -14.67
CA PRO A 14 3.84 8.00 -15.37
C PRO A 14 2.66 7.15 -15.85
N GLY A 15 1.45 7.58 -15.59
CA GLY A 15 0.25 6.93 -16.10
C GLY A 15 -0.28 5.76 -15.29
N ILE A 16 0.26 5.47 -14.10
CA ILE A 16 -0.35 4.47 -13.22
C ILE A 16 -1.61 5.03 -12.58
N ARG A 17 -2.69 4.32 -12.78
CA ARG A 17 -3.94 4.51 -12.05
C ARG A 17 -4.07 3.43 -10.99
N ILE A 18 -3.96 3.82 -9.75
CA ILE A 18 -4.03 2.88 -8.61
C ILE A 18 -5.45 2.39 -8.37
N ASP A 19 -6.42 3.17 -8.77
CA ASP A 19 -7.83 2.79 -8.77
C ASP A 19 -8.19 1.77 -9.86
N ARG A 20 -7.28 1.53 -10.83
CA ARG A 20 -7.44 0.55 -11.92
C ARG A 20 -6.12 -0.12 -12.25
N LEU A 21 -5.89 -1.26 -11.66
CA LEU A 21 -4.63 -2.01 -11.81
C LEU A 21 -4.41 -2.56 -13.23
N GLU A 22 -5.50 -2.79 -13.97
CA GLU A 22 -5.50 -3.26 -15.36
C GLU A 22 -5.82 -2.10 -16.32
N THR A 23 -4.95 -1.11 -16.38
CA THR A 23 -5.11 0.00 -17.35
C THR A 23 -4.45 -0.37 -18.68
N PRO A 24 -5.18 -0.32 -19.82
CA PRO A 24 -4.57 -0.52 -21.14
C PRO A 24 -3.39 0.44 -21.37
N GLY A 25 -2.29 -0.08 -21.89
CA GLY A 25 -1.09 0.70 -22.15
C GLY A 25 -0.17 0.92 -20.94
N MET A 26 -0.53 0.43 -19.76
CA MET A 26 0.36 0.48 -18.61
C MET A 26 1.63 -0.33 -18.89
N PRO A 27 2.83 0.23 -18.63
CA PRO A 27 4.08 -0.47 -18.89
C PRO A 27 4.22 -1.71 -18.01
N LYS A 28 4.97 -2.69 -18.51
CA LYS A 28 5.40 -3.84 -17.69
C LYS A 28 6.44 -3.37 -16.67
N GLY A 29 6.42 -3.97 -15.51
CA GLY A 29 7.40 -3.68 -14.45
C GLY A 29 6.83 -3.81 -13.06
N CYS A 30 7.64 -3.43 -12.09
CA CYS A 30 7.24 -3.33 -10.69
C CYS A 30 7.15 -1.87 -10.28
N VAL A 31 6.14 -1.55 -9.50
CA VAL A 31 6.03 -0.24 -8.84
C VAL A 31 5.60 -0.45 -7.40
N LYS A 32 6.15 0.36 -6.51
CA LYS A 32 5.72 0.46 -5.14
C LYS A 32 5.42 1.91 -4.80
N GLY A 33 4.28 2.12 -4.15
CA GLY A 33 3.86 3.43 -3.66
C GLY A 33 3.37 3.34 -2.24
N PHE A 34 3.29 4.49 -1.57
CA PHE A 34 2.78 4.59 -0.21
C PHE A 34 1.81 5.74 -0.11
N THR A 35 0.78 5.57 0.71
CA THR A 35 -0.13 6.66 1.05
C THR A 35 0.49 7.56 2.12
N GLY A 36 -0.01 8.79 2.23
CA GLY A 36 0.07 9.55 3.46
C GLY A 36 -0.70 8.88 4.60
N ALA A 37 -0.70 9.50 5.77
CA ALA A 37 -1.44 8.98 6.91
C ALA A 37 -2.94 8.90 6.58
N LEU A 38 -3.51 7.72 6.78
CA LEU A 38 -4.92 7.43 6.54
C LEU A 38 -5.74 7.63 7.81
N SER A 39 -6.92 8.19 7.67
CA SER A 39 -7.89 8.29 8.77
C SER A 39 -8.75 7.03 8.91
N VAL A 40 -8.85 6.22 7.85
CA VAL A 40 -9.60 4.96 7.83
C VAL A 40 -8.71 3.86 7.28
N GLY A 41 -8.54 2.81 8.05
CA GLY A 41 -7.78 1.62 7.67
C GLY A 41 -8.63 0.64 6.90
N SER A 42 -8.86 0.92 5.63
CA SER A 42 -9.57 0.03 4.72
C SER A 42 -9.04 0.15 3.30
N ALA A 43 -8.80 -0.99 2.68
CA ALA A 43 -8.45 -1.08 1.27
C ALA A 43 -9.05 -2.35 0.67
N ALA A 44 -9.35 -2.33 -0.62
CA ALA A 44 -9.89 -3.48 -1.30
C ALA A 44 -9.36 -3.63 -2.72
N ILE A 45 -9.24 -4.88 -3.13
CA ILE A 45 -9.06 -5.27 -4.53
C ILE A 45 -10.38 -5.83 -5.00
N VAL A 46 -10.85 -5.34 -6.15
CA VAL A 46 -12.11 -5.79 -6.76
C VAL A 46 -11.81 -6.32 -8.15
N ASN A 47 -12.32 -7.50 -8.44
CA ASN A 47 -12.32 -8.07 -9.78
C ASN A 47 -13.58 -7.62 -10.52
N ASP A 48 -13.42 -6.72 -11.48
CA ASP A 48 -14.56 -6.17 -12.24
C ASP A 48 -15.31 -7.25 -13.06
N GLY A 49 -14.64 -8.35 -13.38
CA GLY A 49 -15.24 -9.40 -14.22
C GLY A 49 -16.29 -10.25 -13.50
N ASN A 50 -16.16 -10.47 -12.21
CA ASN A 50 -17.06 -11.32 -11.41
C ASN A 50 -17.48 -10.69 -10.08
N ALA A 51 -17.11 -9.44 -9.85
CA ALA A 51 -17.38 -8.68 -8.63
C ALA A 51 -16.81 -9.29 -7.33
N GLU A 52 -15.90 -10.26 -7.42
CA GLU A 52 -15.16 -10.75 -6.25
C GLU A 52 -14.37 -9.62 -5.62
N ARG A 53 -14.40 -9.57 -4.29
CA ARG A 53 -13.79 -8.52 -3.51
C ARG A 53 -12.94 -9.11 -2.38
N LEU A 54 -11.70 -8.70 -2.32
CA LEU A 54 -10.82 -8.90 -1.17
C LEU A 54 -10.66 -7.55 -0.46
N GLU A 55 -11.08 -7.48 0.78
CA GLU A 55 -11.04 -6.28 1.60
C GLU A 55 -10.15 -6.49 2.82
N LEU A 56 -9.27 -5.53 3.07
CA LEU A 56 -8.47 -5.43 4.28
C LEU A 56 -9.00 -4.30 5.16
N THR A 57 -9.07 -4.55 6.46
CA THR A 57 -9.34 -3.51 7.46
C THR A 57 -8.34 -3.61 8.60
N TRP A 58 -7.91 -2.46 9.13
CA TRP A 58 -6.91 -2.38 10.21
C TRP A 58 -7.04 -1.10 11.03
N ASP A 59 -6.34 -1.05 12.16
CA ASP A 59 -6.27 0.13 13.02
C ASP A 59 -5.20 1.11 12.52
N THR A 60 -5.63 2.27 12.02
CA THR A 60 -4.72 3.33 11.56
C THR A 60 -3.95 4.00 12.70
N GLY A 61 -4.40 3.88 13.94
CA GLY A 61 -3.63 4.32 15.10
C GLY A 61 -2.35 3.50 15.32
N LYS A 62 -2.24 2.32 14.70
CA LYS A 62 -1.07 1.42 14.77
C LYS A 62 -0.33 1.32 13.45
N ALA A 63 -1.04 1.33 12.33
CA ALA A 63 -0.50 1.27 10.99
C ALA A 63 -1.16 2.37 10.13
N PRO A 64 -0.68 3.62 10.21
CA PRO A 64 -1.34 4.75 9.57
C PRO A 64 -1.17 4.80 8.05
N TYR A 65 -0.26 4.03 7.47
CA TYR A 65 0.07 4.09 6.05
C TYR A 65 -0.33 2.81 5.33
N LEU A 66 -0.50 2.91 4.02
CA LEU A 66 -0.69 1.76 3.14
C LEU A 66 0.38 1.78 2.05
N GLY A 67 1.16 0.72 1.98
CA GLY A 67 1.98 0.42 0.81
C GLY A 67 1.16 -0.31 -0.23
N LEU A 68 1.38 0.03 -1.49
CA LEU A 68 0.85 -0.69 -2.65
C LEU A 68 2.03 -1.16 -3.49
N TRP A 69 2.16 -2.46 -3.68
CA TRP A 69 3.11 -3.02 -4.63
C TRP A 69 2.36 -3.68 -5.78
N LEU A 70 2.74 -3.28 -6.99
CA LEU A 70 2.16 -3.79 -8.21
C LEU A 70 3.27 -4.37 -9.08
N ASN A 71 3.16 -5.65 -9.43
CA ASN A 71 3.99 -6.29 -10.43
C ASN A 71 3.14 -6.61 -11.67
N ARG A 72 3.54 -6.06 -12.79
CA ARG A 72 2.87 -6.26 -14.06
C ARG A 72 3.82 -6.82 -15.10
N GLY A 73 3.89 -8.14 -15.14
CA GLY A 73 4.66 -8.89 -16.14
C GLY A 73 6.18 -8.87 -15.93
N HIS A 74 6.70 -8.35 -14.81
CA HIS A 74 8.11 -8.53 -14.48
C HIS A 74 8.34 -10.00 -14.10
N CYS A 75 9.35 -10.62 -14.70
CA CYS A 75 9.59 -12.07 -14.58
C CYS A 75 8.38 -12.94 -14.95
N GLY A 76 7.50 -12.46 -15.84
CA GLY A 76 6.31 -13.18 -16.27
C GLY A 76 5.20 -13.30 -15.22
N GLN A 77 5.28 -12.55 -14.13
CA GLN A 77 4.33 -12.63 -13.02
C GLN A 77 3.45 -11.39 -12.93
N HIS A 78 2.23 -11.58 -12.40
CA HIS A 78 1.27 -10.51 -12.15
C HIS A 78 0.74 -10.65 -10.73
N HIS A 79 0.98 -9.66 -9.90
CA HIS A 79 0.42 -9.61 -8.55
C HIS A 79 0.35 -8.20 -8.00
N VAL A 80 -0.48 -8.04 -7.00
CA VAL A 80 -0.65 -6.82 -6.23
C VAL A 80 -0.58 -7.16 -4.75
N ALA A 81 0.08 -6.31 -3.97
CA ALA A 81 0.07 -6.39 -2.51
C ALA A 81 -0.49 -5.10 -1.93
N LEU A 82 -1.36 -5.25 -0.94
CA LEU A 82 -1.84 -4.19 -0.06
C LEU A 82 -1.13 -4.36 1.29
N GLU A 83 -0.33 -3.39 1.67
CA GLU A 83 0.59 -3.50 2.79
C GLU A 83 0.30 -2.42 3.86
N PRO A 84 -0.66 -2.62 4.78
CA PRO A 84 -0.80 -1.74 5.93
C PRO A 84 0.52 -1.69 6.70
N THR A 85 1.03 -0.50 6.99
CA THR A 85 2.37 -0.35 7.57
C THR A 85 2.42 0.82 8.55
N ASN A 86 3.36 0.73 9.50
CA ASN A 86 3.63 1.77 10.49
C ASN A 86 4.83 2.66 10.13
N ALA A 87 5.43 2.45 8.97
CA ALA A 87 6.49 3.30 8.44
C ALA A 87 6.43 3.33 6.90
N ALA A 88 6.85 4.43 6.30
CA ALA A 88 6.96 4.59 4.86
C ALA A 88 8.09 5.58 4.52
N PRO A 89 8.89 5.35 3.46
CA PRO A 89 8.90 4.18 2.57
C PRO A 89 9.60 2.96 3.18
N ASP A 90 9.94 1.97 2.34
CA ASP A 90 10.63 0.73 2.77
C ASP A 90 12.00 0.98 3.42
N SER A 91 12.68 2.05 3.02
CA SER A 91 13.94 2.48 3.62
C SER A 91 13.65 3.13 4.98
N LEU A 92 14.06 2.48 6.07
CA LEU A 92 13.93 3.04 7.42
C LEU A 92 14.63 4.39 7.55
N ARG A 93 15.79 4.56 6.90
CA ARG A 93 16.49 5.83 6.88
C ARG A 93 15.61 6.93 6.25
N ASP A 94 15.04 6.67 5.09
CA ASP A 94 14.22 7.66 4.40
C ASP A 94 12.90 7.92 5.15
N ALA A 95 12.34 6.89 5.77
CA ALA A 95 11.16 7.04 6.63
C ALA A 95 11.42 7.98 7.81
N VAL A 96 12.60 7.89 8.41
CA VAL A 96 12.99 8.74 9.56
C VAL A 96 13.49 10.12 9.13
N GLU A 97 14.41 10.17 8.16
CA GLU A 97 15.12 11.41 7.82
C GLU A 97 14.38 12.28 6.81
N ALA A 98 13.79 11.67 5.79
CA ALA A 98 13.17 12.39 4.67
C ALA A 98 11.65 12.51 4.82
N TRP A 99 10.93 11.40 4.96
CA TRP A 99 9.46 11.40 4.94
C TRP A 99 8.83 11.69 6.30
N LYS A 100 9.57 11.44 7.40
CA LYS A 100 9.05 11.60 8.77
C LYS A 100 7.80 10.74 9.03
N GLN A 101 7.74 9.56 8.42
CA GLN A 101 6.63 8.61 8.49
C GLN A 101 7.10 7.31 9.12
N PHE A 102 7.12 7.26 10.43
CA PHE A 102 7.54 6.09 11.19
C PHE A 102 6.87 6.04 12.56
N ALA A 103 6.70 4.85 13.09
CA ALA A 103 6.31 4.62 14.47
C ALA A 103 7.50 4.18 15.30
N THR A 104 7.43 4.46 16.59
CA THR A 104 8.43 4.04 17.58
C THR A 104 7.79 3.14 18.61
N VAL A 105 8.61 2.26 19.18
CA VAL A 105 8.24 1.46 20.35
C VAL A 105 9.24 1.77 21.44
N GLU A 106 8.74 2.12 22.61
CA GLU A 106 9.59 2.38 23.80
C GLU A 106 10.41 1.15 24.15
N GLY A 107 11.60 1.34 24.72
CA GLY A 107 12.46 0.27 25.14
C GLY A 107 11.74 -0.69 26.11
N GLY A 108 11.73 -1.98 25.78
CA GLY A 108 10.99 -3.01 26.53
C GLY A 108 9.47 -3.02 26.25
N GLY A 109 8.97 -2.10 25.44
CA GLY A 109 7.56 -2.04 25.07
C GLY A 109 7.16 -3.05 24.00
N THR A 110 5.85 -3.22 23.83
CA THR A 110 5.26 -4.09 22.81
C THR A 110 4.11 -3.35 22.14
N VAL A 111 4.07 -3.36 20.82
CA VAL A 111 2.94 -2.92 20.02
C VAL A 111 2.31 -4.11 19.32
N ARG A 112 0.99 -4.24 19.39
CA ARG A 112 0.25 -5.30 18.72
C ARG A 112 -0.82 -4.65 17.84
N TRP A 113 -0.97 -5.19 16.64
CA TRP A 113 -2.03 -4.81 15.71
C TRP A 113 -2.37 -6.00 14.81
N SER A 114 -3.47 -5.92 14.13
CA SER A 114 -3.97 -6.98 13.25
C SER A 114 -4.56 -6.39 11.98
N VAL A 115 -4.60 -7.21 10.96
CA VAL A 115 -5.32 -6.93 9.71
C VAL A 115 -6.43 -7.97 9.60
N ALA A 116 -7.67 -7.52 9.42
CA ALA A 116 -8.77 -8.40 9.06
C ALA A 116 -8.89 -8.48 7.54
N ILE A 117 -9.10 -9.69 7.03
CA ILE A 117 -9.27 -9.95 5.61
C ILE A 117 -10.67 -10.51 5.40
N ARG A 118 -11.42 -9.91 4.49
CA ARG A 118 -12.73 -10.38 4.07
C ARG A 118 -12.73 -10.65 2.59
N ILE A 119 -13.26 -11.81 2.21
CA ILE A 119 -13.49 -12.19 0.80
C ILE A 119 -15.00 -12.31 0.59
N SER A 120 -15.48 -11.70 -0.45
CA SER A 120 -16.91 -11.73 -0.80
C SER A 120 -17.10 -11.70 -2.32
#